data_695b080b09847f2e88e002d39abc49f9
#
_entry.id   695b080b09847f2e88e002d39abc49f9
#
_cell.length_a   1.000
_cell.length_b   1.000
_cell.length_c   1.000
_cell.angle_alpha   90.00
_cell.angle_beta   90.00
_cell.angle_gamma   90.00
#
_symmetry.space_group_name_H-M   'P 1'
#
loop_
_entity.id
_entity.type
_entity.pdbx_description
1 polymer ?
#
loop_
_entity_poly.entity_id
_entity_poly.type
_entity_poly.pdbx_seq_one_letter_code
_entity_poly.pdbx_strand_id
1 'polypeptide(L)'
;MRKIMLLFTVIAGFTALTAMKTKDAQPEFKFEAETYDFGKIPQGKPVSHEFKFTNIGDQPLIITNVESTCGCTVPKYTSTPIKKGETGVITVTYNAAQVSTFSKAVTIKSNAKTPVKVLYIKGEVVSK
;
A
#
# COMPACT_ATOMS: atom_id res chain seq x y z
N MET A 1 27.23 -21.67 69.15
CA MET A 1 27.31 -21.31 68.10
C MET A 1 26.18 -21.30 67.32
N ARG A 2 25.84 -20.41 66.90
CA ARG A 2 24.83 -20.31 66.22
C ARG A 2 25.04 -20.24 64.88
N LYS A 3 24.42 -20.87 64.09
CA LYS A 3 24.50 -20.78 62.81
C LYS A 3 23.42 -20.01 62.33
N ILE A 4 23.57 -18.91 61.90
CA ILE A 4 22.62 -18.13 61.29
C ILE A 4 22.59 -18.46 59.89
N MET A 5 21.64 -19.25 59.55
CA MET A 5 21.40 -19.46 58.16
C MET A 5 20.71 -18.26 57.66
N LEU A 6 21.45 -17.46 57.06
CA LEU A 6 20.86 -16.45 56.26
C LEU A 6 20.36 -17.10 55.01
N LEU A 7 19.12 -17.38 55.08
CA LEU A 7 18.47 -17.74 53.87
C LEU A 7 18.35 -16.50 53.03
N PHE A 8 19.28 -16.35 52.16
CA PHE A 8 19.07 -15.40 51.14
C PHE A 8 18.15 -16.06 50.16
N THR A 9 16.90 -15.86 50.40
CA THR A 9 16.03 -16.05 49.31
C THR A 9 16.32 -14.93 48.36
N VAL A 10 17.18 -15.20 47.47
CA VAL A 10 17.29 -14.34 46.32
C VAL A 10 16.00 -14.52 45.59
N ILE A 11 15.08 -13.68 45.90
CA ILE A 11 13.97 -13.52 45.03
C ILE A 11 14.57 -12.85 43.82
N ALA A 12 15.00 -13.65 42.88
CA ALA A 12 15.23 -13.17 41.58
C ALA A 12 13.90 -12.61 41.15
N GLY A 13 13.77 -11.31 41.28
CA GLY A 13 12.65 -10.65 40.68
C GLY A 13 12.73 -10.88 39.20
N PHE A 14 12.09 -11.91 38.79
CA PHE A 14 11.95 -12.13 37.38
C PHE A 14 10.91 -11.13 36.90
N THR A 15 11.37 -9.94 36.64
CA THR A 15 10.57 -9.06 35.86
C THR A 15 10.58 -9.65 34.50
N ALA A 16 9.57 -10.43 34.22
CA ALA A 16 9.30 -10.80 32.87
C ALA A 16 9.03 -9.51 32.13
N LEU A 17 10.04 -9.00 31.49
CA LEU A 17 9.85 -8.02 30.51
C LEU A 17 9.16 -8.74 29.38
N THR A 18 7.87 -8.78 29.47
CA THR A 18 7.11 -9.04 28.27
C THR A 18 7.42 -7.86 27.38
N ALA A 19 8.33 -8.07 26.46
CA ALA A 19 8.46 -7.17 25.37
C ALA A 19 7.11 -7.17 24.71
N MET A 20 6.29 -6.24 25.08
CA MET A 20 5.12 -5.97 24.30
C MET A 20 5.64 -5.55 22.96
N LYS A 21 5.47 -6.42 22.00
CA LYS A 21 5.58 -5.98 20.63
C LYS A 21 4.59 -4.86 20.51
N THR A 22 5.08 -3.67 20.56
CA THR A 22 4.35 -2.55 20.05
C THR A 22 4.01 -2.96 18.62
N LYS A 23 2.74 -3.25 18.39
CA LYS A 23 2.24 -3.33 17.04
C LYS A 23 2.75 -2.08 16.37
N ASP A 24 3.50 -2.25 15.30
CA ASP A 24 3.88 -1.13 14.49
C ASP A 24 2.59 -0.41 14.14
N ALA A 25 2.35 0.71 14.82
CA ALA A 25 1.16 1.50 14.60
C ALA A 25 1.33 2.26 13.29
N GLN A 26 1.47 1.52 12.19
CA GLN A 26 1.63 2.09 10.88
C GLN A 26 0.45 1.71 9.99
N PRO A 27 0.03 2.61 9.12
CA PRO A 27 -0.98 2.26 8.13
C PRO A 27 -0.41 1.27 7.11
N GLU A 28 -1.26 0.50 6.48
CA GLU A 28 -0.82 -0.43 5.43
C GLU A 28 -1.91 -0.60 4.39
N PHE A 29 -1.49 -0.74 3.14
CA PHE A 29 -2.38 -0.99 2.02
C PHE A 29 -2.74 -2.47 1.92
N LYS A 30 -3.98 -2.73 1.61
CA LYS A 30 -4.39 -4.03 1.10
C LYS A 30 -5.16 -3.80 -0.18
N PHE A 31 -4.51 -4.02 -1.31
CA PHE A 31 -5.14 -3.88 -2.62
C PHE A 31 -5.89 -5.15 -2.99
N GLU A 32 -7.04 -5.01 -3.62
CA GLU A 32 -7.78 -6.14 -4.17
C GLU A 32 -7.01 -6.75 -5.33
N ALA A 33 -6.35 -5.91 -6.13
CA ALA A 33 -5.45 -6.32 -7.20
C ALA A 33 -4.43 -5.22 -7.44
N GLU A 34 -3.23 -5.58 -7.84
CA GLU A 34 -2.16 -4.61 -8.10
C GLU A 34 -1.83 -4.49 -9.57
N THR A 35 -2.46 -5.30 -10.40
CA THR A 35 -2.29 -5.28 -11.85
C THR A 35 -3.66 -5.40 -12.50
N TYR A 36 -3.88 -4.61 -13.55
CA TYR A 36 -5.10 -4.70 -14.32
C TYR A 36 -4.78 -4.80 -15.81
N ASP A 37 -5.38 -5.77 -16.48
CA ASP A 37 -5.23 -5.97 -17.90
C ASP A 37 -6.51 -5.50 -18.60
N PHE A 38 -6.39 -4.43 -19.40
CA PHE A 38 -7.52 -3.90 -20.13
C PHE A 38 -7.88 -4.76 -21.35
N GLY A 39 -7.00 -5.69 -21.72
CA GLY A 39 -7.20 -6.44 -22.96
C GLY A 39 -6.99 -5.57 -24.18
N LYS A 40 -7.72 -5.86 -25.24
CA LYS A 40 -7.67 -5.07 -26.49
C LYS A 40 -8.56 -3.86 -26.36
N ILE A 41 -8.01 -2.68 -26.59
CA ILE A 41 -8.75 -1.43 -26.50
C ILE A 41 -8.56 -0.62 -27.78
N PRO A 42 -9.57 0.15 -28.19
CA PRO A 42 -9.46 0.93 -29.43
C PRO A 42 -8.57 2.15 -29.27
N GLN A 43 -7.80 2.43 -30.30
CA GLN A 43 -6.93 3.61 -30.32
C GLN A 43 -7.74 4.89 -30.13
N GLY A 44 -7.21 5.80 -29.33
CA GLY A 44 -7.78 7.13 -29.13
C GLY A 44 -8.93 7.19 -28.12
N LYS A 45 -9.32 6.07 -27.53
CA LYS A 45 -10.32 6.08 -26.46
C LYS A 45 -9.67 5.81 -25.12
N PRO A 46 -9.54 6.82 -24.26
CA PRO A 46 -8.95 6.61 -22.93
C PRO A 46 -9.72 5.58 -22.14
N VAL A 47 -8.99 4.79 -21.35
CA VAL A 47 -9.57 3.78 -20.46
C VAL A 47 -9.10 4.06 -19.04
N SER A 48 -9.95 3.73 -18.09
CA SER A 48 -9.63 3.94 -16.67
C SER A 48 -9.93 2.69 -15.86
N HIS A 49 -9.15 2.50 -14.80
CA HIS A 49 -9.41 1.46 -13.83
C HIS A 49 -9.23 2.01 -12.43
N GLU A 50 -10.09 1.59 -11.52
CA GLU A 50 -10.01 1.97 -10.13
C GLU A 50 -9.39 0.84 -9.32
N PHE A 51 -8.22 1.10 -8.75
CA PHE A 51 -7.58 0.16 -7.82
C PHE A 51 -8.08 0.49 -6.43
N LYS A 52 -8.88 -0.38 -5.87
CA LYS A 52 -9.42 -0.20 -4.52
C LYS A 52 -8.49 -0.82 -3.51
N PHE A 53 -8.31 -0.14 -2.40
CA PHE A 53 -7.51 -0.66 -1.30
C PHE A 53 -8.17 -0.34 0.03
N THR A 54 -7.80 -1.12 1.03
CA THR A 54 -8.25 -0.92 2.41
C THR A 54 -7.04 -0.64 3.27
N ASN A 55 -7.18 0.28 4.23
CA ASN A 55 -6.14 0.49 5.22
C ASN A 55 -6.31 -0.58 6.31
N ILE A 56 -5.42 -1.54 6.32
CA ILE A 56 -5.45 -2.62 7.31
C ILE A 56 -4.54 -2.34 8.51
N GLY A 57 -3.87 -1.20 8.51
CA GLY A 57 -3.02 -0.78 9.61
C GLY A 57 -3.81 -0.07 10.72
N ASP A 58 -3.12 0.32 11.77
CA ASP A 58 -3.75 0.93 12.95
C ASP A 58 -3.76 2.46 12.92
N GLN A 59 -3.13 3.09 11.93
CA GLN A 59 -3.06 4.54 11.80
C GLN A 59 -3.65 4.99 10.48
N PRO A 60 -4.09 6.26 10.39
CA PRO A 60 -4.59 6.78 9.11
C PRO A 60 -3.53 6.70 8.02
N LEU A 61 -3.95 6.25 6.84
CA LEU A 61 -3.09 6.12 5.68
C LEU A 61 -3.18 7.40 4.85
N ILE A 62 -2.05 8.02 4.59
CA ILE A 62 -1.98 9.26 3.82
C ILE A 62 -1.11 9.01 2.60
N ILE A 63 -1.71 9.18 1.43
CA ILE A 63 -0.97 9.10 0.17
C ILE A 63 -0.37 10.47 -0.09
N THR A 64 0.95 10.52 -0.22
CA THR A 64 1.66 11.79 -0.40
C THR A 64 1.91 12.10 -1.86
N ASN A 65 2.03 11.07 -2.70
CA ASN A 65 2.26 11.28 -4.12
C ASN A 65 1.94 10.02 -4.91
N VAL A 66 1.52 10.21 -6.15
CA VAL A 66 1.31 9.11 -7.09
C VAL A 66 1.88 9.55 -8.43
N GLU A 67 2.82 8.76 -8.94
CA GLU A 67 3.52 9.07 -10.18
C GLU A 67 3.36 7.94 -11.19
N SER A 68 3.29 8.29 -12.46
CA SER A 68 3.29 7.32 -13.54
C SER A 68 4.59 7.40 -14.32
N THR A 69 4.91 6.31 -15.05
CA THR A 69 6.13 6.25 -15.85
C THR A 69 6.08 7.09 -17.13
N CYS A 70 4.89 7.55 -17.53
CA CYS A 70 4.76 8.42 -18.69
C CYS A 70 3.56 9.35 -18.56
N GLY A 71 3.55 10.44 -19.32
CA GLY A 71 2.41 11.36 -19.34
C GLY A 71 1.16 10.78 -20.00
N CYS A 72 1.26 9.61 -20.61
CA CYS A 72 0.12 8.91 -21.21
C CYS A 72 -0.77 8.23 -20.17
N THR A 73 -0.31 8.14 -18.94
CA THR A 73 -1.00 7.54 -17.81
C THR A 73 -1.20 8.59 -16.74
N VAL A 74 -2.44 8.86 -16.37
CA VAL A 74 -2.77 9.89 -15.39
C VAL A 74 -3.41 9.24 -14.18
N PRO A 75 -2.74 9.27 -13.02
CA PRO A 75 -3.32 8.74 -11.80
C PRO A 75 -4.07 9.82 -11.04
N LYS A 76 -5.18 9.40 -10.41
CA LYS A 76 -5.90 10.19 -9.43
C LYS A 76 -6.07 9.33 -8.19
N TYR A 77 -6.06 9.95 -7.04
CA TYR A 77 -6.11 9.19 -5.80
C TYR A 77 -6.86 9.93 -4.71
N THR A 78 -7.31 9.14 -3.71
CA THR A 78 -7.94 9.69 -2.52
C THR A 78 -6.89 10.45 -1.71
N SER A 79 -7.00 11.78 -1.65
CA SER A 79 -6.02 12.63 -0.99
C SER A 79 -6.29 12.84 0.50
N THR A 80 -7.50 12.50 0.96
CA THR A 80 -7.84 12.60 2.37
C THR A 80 -7.30 11.41 3.14
N PRO A 81 -7.01 11.55 4.45
CA PRO A 81 -6.55 10.41 5.25
C PRO A 81 -7.57 9.28 5.23
N ILE A 82 -7.08 8.06 5.07
CA ILE A 82 -7.91 6.86 5.05
C ILE A 82 -7.73 6.15 6.38
N LYS A 83 -8.78 6.16 7.19
CA LYS A 83 -8.72 5.58 8.54
C LYS A 83 -8.66 4.06 8.50
N LYS A 84 -8.29 3.47 9.63
CA LYS A 84 -8.28 2.03 9.77
C LYS A 84 -9.60 1.42 9.31
N GLY A 85 -9.51 0.43 8.42
CA GLY A 85 -10.69 -0.26 7.90
C GLY A 85 -11.42 0.45 6.78
N GLU A 86 -11.07 1.71 6.50
CA GLU A 86 -11.68 2.43 5.39
C GLU A 86 -11.01 2.09 4.08
N THR A 87 -11.72 2.34 2.99
CA THR A 87 -11.24 2.09 1.65
C THR A 87 -10.86 3.40 0.96
N GLY A 88 -9.85 3.31 0.11
CA GLY A 88 -9.47 4.39 -0.79
C GLY A 88 -9.40 3.86 -2.21
N VAL A 89 -9.21 4.76 -3.16
CA VAL A 89 -9.18 4.42 -4.57
C VAL A 89 -8.04 5.15 -5.26
N ILE A 90 -7.37 4.43 -6.15
CA ILE A 90 -6.42 5.03 -7.08
C ILE A 90 -6.97 4.76 -8.48
N THR A 91 -7.38 5.81 -9.15
CA THR A 91 -7.92 5.71 -10.51
C THR A 91 -6.81 6.01 -11.50
N VAL A 92 -6.55 5.07 -12.39
CA VAL A 92 -5.49 5.21 -13.40
C VAL A 92 -6.14 5.27 -14.78
N THR A 93 -5.84 6.34 -15.51
CA THR A 93 -6.37 6.54 -16.86
C THR A 93 -5.23 6.47 -17.87
N TYR A 94 -5.40 5.64 -18.89
CA TYR A 94 -4.46 5.50 -19.98
C TYR A 94 -5.05 6.11 -21.25
N ASN A 95 -4.29 6.95 -21.95
CA ASN A 95 -4.84 7.70 -23.09
C ASN A 95 -5.02 6.89 -24.39
N ALA A 96 -4.42 5.71 -24.48
CA ALA A 96 -4.55 4.81 -25.63
C ALA A 96 -4.17 5.47 -26.96
N ALA A 97 -3.19 6.37 -26.95
CA ALA A 97 -2.85 7.17 -28.12
C ALA A 97 -2.13 6.38 -29.22
N GLN A 98 -1.34 5.38 -28.82
CA GLN A 98 -0.50 4.62 -29.75
C GLN A 98 -0.95 3.18 -29.89
N VAL A 99 -0.99 2.69 -31.12
CA VAL A 99 -1.27 1.27 -31.38
C VAL A 99 -0.05 0.47 -30.98
N SER A 100 -0.14 -0.25 -29.88
CA SER A 100 0.91 -1.11 -29.36
C SER A 100 0.43 -1.84 -28.12
N THR A 101 1.15 -2.87 -27.71
CA THR A 101 0.98 -3.41 -26.37
C THR A 101 1.57 -2.41 -25.39
N PHE A 102 0.97 -2.32 -24.20
CA PHE A 102 1.47 -1.41 -23.18
C PHE A 102 1.52 -2.10 -21.80
N SER A 103 2.47 -1.66 -21.01
CA SER A 103 2.57 -2.02 -19.60
C SER A 103 3.12 -0.80 -18.89
N LYS A 104 2.31 -0.20 -18.04
CA LYS A 104 2.67 1.03 -17.36
C LYS A 104 2.62 0.84 -15.85
N ALA A 105 3.58 1.43 -15.17
CA ALA A 105 3.67 1.38 -13.72
C ALA A 105 3.20 2.70 -13.12
N VAL A 106 2.50 2.59 -12.00
CA VAL A 106 2.08 3.74 -11.20
C VAL A 106 2.67 3.55 -9.82
N THR A 107 3.50 4.48 -9.39
CA THR A 107 4.19 4.42 -8.12
C THR A 107 3.47 5.29 -7.09
N ILE A 108 3.09 4.68 -5.97
CA ILE A 108 2.37 5.34 -4.89
C ILE A 108 3.33 5.54 -3.73
N LYS A 109 3.43 6.77 -3.25
CA LYS A 109 4.22 7.09 -2.05
C LYS A 109 3.25 7.48 -0.94
N SER A 110 3.49 6.96 0.25
CA SER A 110 2.60 7.16 1.39
C SER A 110 3.34 6.99 2.71
N ASN A 111 2.60 7.18 3.80
CA ASN A 111 3.12 6.91 5.14
C ASN A 111 2.89 5.46 5.58
N ALA A 112 2.54 4.58 4.67
CA ALA A 112 2.29 3.18 4.98
C ALA A 112 3.57 2.44 5.38
N LYS A 113 3.41 1.29 6.01
CA LYS A 113 4.51 0.41 6.35
C LYS A 113 5.31 0.05 5.09
N THR A 114 4.62 -0.12 3.97
CA THR A 114 5.24 -0.21 2.66
C THR A 114 5.15 1.17 2.02
N PRO A 115 6.17 2.03 2.18
CA PRO A 115 6.05 3.44 1.77
C PRO A 115 5.98 3.65 0.27
N VAL A 116 6.46 2.70 -0.51
CA VAL A 116 6.40 2.76 -1.97
C VAL A 116 5.69 1.52 -2.47
N LYS A 117 4.56 1.73 -3.15
CA LYS A 117 3.76 0.66 -3.72
C LYS A 117 3.64 0.90 -5.22
N VAL A 118 3.74 -0.15 -6.02
CA VAL A 118 3.66 -0.04 -7.47
C VAL A 118 2.47 -0.82 -7.99
N LEU A 119 1.65 -0.15 -8.80
CA LEU A 119 0.54 -0.78 -9.49
C LEU A 119 0.87 -0.84 -10.98
N TYR A 120 0.29 -1.78 -11.69
CA TYR A 120 0.53 -1.96 -13.12
C TYR A 120 -0.77 -2.00 -13.88
N ILE A 121 -0.79 -1.33 -15.03
CA ILE A 121 -1.83 -1.50 -16.02
C ILE A 121 -1.18 -2.02 -17.29
N LYS A 122 -1.88 -2.86 -18.00
CA LYS A 122 -1.40 -3.41 -19.26
C LYS A 122 -2.56 -3.65 -20.23
N GLY A 123 -2.23 -3.87 -21.46
CA GLY A 123 -3.22 -4.13 -22.49
C GLY A 123 -2.62 -3.98 -23.88
N GLU A 124 -3.49 -3.98 -24.87
CA GLU A 124 -3.10 -3.80 -26.26
C GLU A 124 -4.01 -2.78 -26.91
N VAL A 125 -3.42 -1.72 -27.44
CA VAL A 125 -4.18 -0.73 -28.22
C VAL A 125 -4.19 -1.20 -29.66
N VAL A 126 -5.39 -1.36 -30.20
CA VAL A 126 -5.57 -1.80 -31.58
C VAL A 126 -6.14 -0.66 -32.40
N SER A 127 -5.83 -0.65 -33.70
CA SER A 127 -6.37 0.36 -34.61
C SER A 127 -7.88 0.12 -34.82
N LYS A 128 -8.58 1.21 -35.04
CA LYS A 128 -10.02 1.10 -35.33
C LYS A 128 -10.26 0.43 -36.67
#